data_70f9704339bb3eef5d50e79ad49da3ee
#
_entry.id   70f9704339bb3eef5d50e79ad49da3ee
#
_cell.length_a   1.000
_cell.length_b   1.000
_cell.length_c   1.000
_cell.angle_alpha   90.00
_cell.angle_beta   90.00
_cell.angle_gamma   90.00
#
_symmetry.space_group_name_H-M   'P 1'
#
loop_
_entity.id
_entity.type
_entity.pdbx_description
1 polymer ?
#
loop_
_entity_poly.entity_id
_entity_poly.type
_entity_poly.pdbx_seq_one_letter_code
_entity_poly.pdbx_strand_id
1 'polypeptide(L)'
;MVNIIIKCLAIMVMILSIIGLFLLVTKVKSSHLGDLLEVKGFDFDTYSVVKEGGYTKYYECQGIDIKNMPLKEREAYYGAFHQFIKLQVKFSNIYLSVPFHIDTSVYDGYEVANINLQKIKEIKIKKMQDLNANKLDDKCYLIIYAKTKEEMEQYIYYVETYLCHAIPLRELSEVETLNVMQISYNPYLLEKRGGY
;
A
#
# COMPACT_ATOMS: atom_id res chain seq x y z
N MET A 1 59.75 -23.18 -7.38
CA MET A 1 58.71 -22.95 -8.39
C MET A 1 57.29 -23.34 -7.91
N VAL A 2 57.08 -24.56 -7.40
CA VAL A 2 55.76 -25.05 -6.96
C VAL A 2 55.10 -24.16 -5.90
N ASN A 3 55.85 -23.65 -4.94
CA ASN A 3 55.34 -22.79 -3.87
C ASN A 3 54.80 -21.43 -4.35
N ILE A 4 55.32 -20.90 -5.45
CA ILE A 4 54.89 -19.65 -6.06
C ILE A 4 53.56 -19.87 -6.80
N ILE A 5 53.46 -20.98 -7.49
CA ILE A 5 52.23 -21.35 -8.23
C ILE A 5 51.06 -21.56 -7.29
N ILE A 6 51.26 -22.25 -6.15
CA ILE A 6 50.22 -22.44 -5.13
C ILE A 6 49.78 -21.10 -4.52
N LYS A 7 50.71 -20.17 -4.22
CA LYS A 7 50.34 -18.83 -3.72
C LYS A 7 49.55 -18.01 -4.73
N CYS A 8 49.92 -18.04 -6.02
CA CYS A 8 49.17 -17.36 -7.08
C CYS A 8 47.76 -17.94 -7.24
N LEU A 9 47.62 -19.27 -7.16
CA LEU A 9 46.35 -19.94 -7.26
C LEU A 9 45.40 -19.59 -6.07
N ALA A 10 45.94 -19.53 -4.84
CA ALA A 10 45.23 -19.13 -3.65
C ALA A 10 44.70 -17.68 -3.72
N ILE A 11 45.55 -16.75 -4.24
CA ILE A 11 45.16 -15.35 -4.44
C ILE A 11 44.07 -15.24 -5.48
N MET A 12 44.15 -16.00 -6.58
CA MET A 12 43.15 -15.98 -7.64
C MET A 12 41.79 -16.49 -7.16
N VAL A 13 41.76 -17.55 -6.35
CA VAL A 13 40.54 -18.08 -5.74
C VAL A 13 39.92 -17.06 -4.77
N MET A 14 40.74 -16.36 -4.00
CA MET A 14 40.29 -15.33 -3.07
C MET A 14 39.67 -14.14 -3.82
N ILE A 15 40.26 -13.68 -4.91
CA ILE A 15 39.71 -12.61 -5.75
C ILE A 15 38.38 -13.02 -6.40
N LEU A 16 38.31 -14.24 -6.93
CA LEU A 16 37.05 -14.76 -7.51
C LEU A 16 35.95 -14.89 -6.49
N SER A 17 36.27 -15.28 -5.25
CA SER A 17 35.31 -15.34 -4.14
C SER A 17 34.77 -13.95 -3.76
N ILE A 18 35.65 -12.94 -3.70
CA ILE A 18 35.24 -11.56 -3.42
C ILE A 18 34.37 -10.99 -4.54
N ILE A 19 34.71 -11.24 -5.81
CA ILE A 19 33.92 -10.83 -6.97
C ILE A 19 32.56 -11.53 -6.94
N GLY A 20 32.52 -12.82 -6.67
CA GLY A 20 31.28 -13.60 -6.54
C GLY A 20 30.38 -13.07 -5.44
N LEU A 21 30.94 -12.73 -4.26
CA LEU A 21 30.22 -12.14 -3.14
C LEU A 21 29.68 -10.74 -3.49
N PHE A 22 30.49 -9.93 -4.17
CA PHE A 22 30.09 -8.60 -4.63
C PHE A 22 28.96 -8.65 -5.65
N LEU A 23 29.01 -9.58 -6.61
CA LEU A 23 27.95 -9.80 -7.58
C LEU A 23 26.65 -10.33 -6.93
N LEU A 24 26.76 -11.19 -5.92
CA LEU A 24 25.61 -11.64 -5.13
C LEU A 24 24.96 -10.49 -4.35
N VAL A 25 25.76 -9.66 -3.66
CA VAL A 25 25.28 -8.50 -2.90
C VAL A 25 24.66 -7.43 -3.81
N THR A 26 25.25 -7.17 -4.98
CA THR A 26 24.68 -6.25 -5.96
C THR A 26 23.39 -6.77 -6.58
N LYS A 27 23.30 -8.07 -6.87
CA LYS A 27 22.10 -8.70 -7.38
C LYS A 27 20.96 -8.68 -6.36
N VAL A 28 21.25 -8.88 -5.09
CA VAL A 28 20.26 -8.75 -4.00
C VAL A 28 19.85 -7.30 -3.79
N LYS A 29 20.75 -6.34 -3.99
CA LYS A 29 20.43 -4.90 -3.88
C LYS A 29 19.66 -4.34 -5.07
N SER A 30 19.75 -4.97 -6.25
CA SER A 30 19.07 -4.55 -7.47
C SER A 30 17.71 -5.24 -7.70
N SER A 31 17.27 -6.11 -6.78
CA SER A 31 15.88 -6.59 -6.81
C SER A 31 14.98 -5.39 -6.51
N HIS A 32 14.48 -4.77 -7.57
CA HIS A 32 13.44 -3.75 -7.43
C HIS A 32 12.25 -4.36 -6.70
N LEU A 33 11.56 -3.55 -5.91
CA LEU A 33 10.35 -3.97 -5.21
C LEU A 33 9.35 -4.64 -6.17
N GLY A 34 9.32 -4.20 -7.45
CA GLY A 34 8.53 -4.79 -8.52
C GLY A 34 8.83 -6.27 -8.75
N ASP A 35 10.11 -6.68 -8.69
CA ASP A 35 10.50 -8.09 -8.89
C ASP A 35 10.02 -8.96 -7.73
N LEU A 36 10.09 -8.42 -6.49
CA LEU A 36 9.58 -9.13 -5.30
C LEU A 36 8.06 -9.26 -5.28
N LEU A 37 7.35 -8.30 -5.86
CA LEU A 37 5.90 -8.28 -5.93
C LEU A 37 5.34 -8.88 -7.22
N GLU A 38 6.23 -9.38 -8.12
CA GLU A 38 5.87 -9.89 -9.46
C GLU A 38 5.09 -8.86 -10.30
N VAL A 39 5.32 -7.56 -10.05
CA VAL A 39 4.66 -6.46 -10.77
C VAL A 39 5.33 -6.25 -12.11
N LYS A 40 4.58 -6.42 -13.19
CA LYS A 40 5.02 -6.15 -14.57
C LYS A 40 4.72 -4.73 -15.03
N GLY A 41 3.70 -4.11 -14.45
CA GLY A 41 3.29 -2.75 -14.79
C GLY A 41 1.97 -2.36 -14.13
N PHE A 42 1.46 -1.20 -14.54
CA PHE A 42 0.18 -0.67 -14.12
C PHE A 42 -0.68 -0.36 -15.34
N ASP A 43 -1.90 -0.88 -15.36
CA ASP A 43 -2.88 -0.58 -16.40
C ASP A 43 -3.71 0.64 -15.98
N PHE A 44 -3.53 1.76 -16.68
CA PHE A 44 -4.22 3.02 -16.41
C PHE A 44 -5.69 3.03 -16.86
N ASP A 45 -6.10 2.11 -17.73
CA ASP A 45 -7.50 2.01 -18.15
C ASP A 45 -8.37 1.41 -17.04
N THR A 46 -7.85 0.37 -16.39
CA THR A 46 -8.55 -0.34 -15.30
C THR A 46 -8.07 0.08 -13.91
N TYR A 47 -7.05 0.93 -13.80
CA TYR A 47 -6.37 1.28 -12.54
C TYR A 47 -5.98 0.04 -11.74
N SER A 48 -5.33 -0.92 -12.42
CA SER A 48 -4.94 -2.19 -11.83
C SER A 48 -3.46 -2.51 -12.05
N VAL A 49 -2.89 -3.27 -11.11
CA VAL A 49 -1.52 -3.78 -11.19
C VAL A 49 -1.51 -5.01 -12.07
N VAL A 50 -0.64 -5.02 -13.07
CA VAL A 50 -0.39 -6.16 -13.96
C VAL A 50 0.68 -7.04 -13.34
N LYS A 51 0.35 -8.31 -13.09
CA LYS A 51 1.24 -9.34 -12.55
C LYS A 51 1.44 -10.45 -13.57
N GLU A 52 2.35 -11.37 -13.29
CA GLU A 52 2.56 -12.54 -14.16
C GLU A 52 1.31 -13.43 -14.29
N GLY A 53 0.55 -13.57 -13.20
CA GLY A 53 -0.68 -14.37 -13.13
C GLY A 53 -1.98 -13.65 -13.45
N GLY A 54 -1.95 -12.37 -13.84
CA GLY A 54 -3.16 -11.58 -14.14
C GLY A 54 -3.14 -10.15 -13.60
N TYR A 55 -4.30 -9.65 -13.27
CA TYR A 55 -4.56 -8.28 -12.84
C TYR A 55 -5.01 -8.25 -11.39
N THR A 56 -4.62 -7.19 -10.66
CA THR A 56 -5.03 -6.99 -9.27
C THR A 56 -5.41 -5.53 -9.07
N LYS A 57 -6.64 -5.25 -8.66
CA LYS A 57 -7.12 -3.89 -8.39
C LYS A 57 -7.41 -3.72 -6.91
N TYR A 58 -7.04 -2.55 -6.38
CA TYR A 58 -7.21 -2.18 -4.98
C TYR A 58 -8.19 -1.02 -4.85
N TYR A 59 -9.14 -1.15 -3.93
CA TYR A 59 -10.02 -0.09 -3.50
C TYR A 59 -9.84 0.15 -2.01
N GLU A 60 -9.78 1.41 -1.60
CA GLU A 60 -9.89 1.76 -0.18
C GLU A 60 -11.37 1.77 0.20
N CYS A 61 -11.73 0.96 1.20
CA CYS A 61 -13.07 0.96 1.77
C CYS A 61 -13.16 2.07 2.82
N GLN A 62 -14.06 3.00 2.63
CA GLN A 62 -14.35 3.97 3.68
C GLN A 62 -15.18 3.28 4.77
N GLY A 63 -14.79 3.52 6.04
CA GLY A 63 -15.44 2.87 7.17
C GLY A 63 -16.94 3.19 7.23
N ILE A 64 -17.75 2.14 7.37
CA ILE A 64 -19.19 2.25 7.56
C ILE A 64 -19.51 1.81 8.98
N ASP A 65 -20.21 2.65 9.72
CA ASP A 65 -20.72 2.28 11.04
C ASP A 65 -22.05 1.49 10.91
N ILE A 66 -21.92 0.19 10.59
CA ILE A 66 -23.05 -0.72 10.41
C ILE A 66 -23.91 -0.80 11.69
N LYS A 67 -23.32 -0.60 12.87
CA LYS A 67 -24.05 -0.71 14.15
C LYS A 67 -25.08 0.40 14.32
N ASN A 68 -24.72 1.61 13.89
CA ASN A 68 -25.59 2.79 13.98
C ASN A 68 -26.40 3.07 12.70
N MET A 69 -26.23 2.22 11.69
CA MET A 69 -26.95 2.34 10.42
C MET A 69 -28.44 2.03 10.60
N PRO A 70 -29.36 2.84 10.04
CA PRO A 70 -30.78 2.55 10.00
C PRO A 70 -31.08 1.17 9.38
N LEU A 71 -32.13 0.49 9.85
CA LEU A 71 -32.43 -0.89 9.45
C LEU A 71 -32.52 -1.06 7.91
N LYS A 72 -33.22 -0.14 7.22
CA LYS A 72 -33.37 -0.18 5.75
C LYS A 72 -32.03 -0.06 5.01
N GLU A 73 -31.14 0.82 5.49
CA GLU A 73 -29.81 0.99 4.90
C GLU A 73 -28.96 -0.25 5.13
N ARG A 74 -29.07 -0.85 6.33
CA ARG A 74 -28.38 -2.09 6.67
C ARG A 74 -28.85 -3.26 5.82
N GLU A 75 -30.15 -3.37 5.56
CA GLU A 75 -30.71 -4.39 4.66
C GLU A 75 -30.23 -4.18 3.22
N ALA A 76 -30.19 -2.93 2.74
CA ALA A 76 -29.66 -2.58 1.42
C ALA A 76 -28.16 -2.94 1.31
N TYR A 77 -27.36 -2.61 2.35
CA TYR A 77 -25.95 -2.98 2.43
C TYR A 77 -25.74 -4.49 2.32
N TYR A 78 -26.43 -5.27 3.15
CA TYR A 78 -26.32 -6.74 3.11
C TYR A 78 -26.85 -7.32 1.80
N GLY A 79 -27.91 -6.74 1.24
CA GLY A 79 -28.46 -7.15 -0.06
C GLY A 79 -27.46 -6.94 -1.19
N ALA A 80 -26.81 -5.78 -1.26
CA ALA A 80 -25.78 -5.46 -2.24
C ALA A 80 -24.58 -6.39 -2.13
N PHE A 81 -24.07 -6.59 -0.92
CA PHE A 81 -22.95 -7.50 -0.66
C PHE A 81 -23.30 -8.95 -1.03
N HIS A 82 -24.52 -9.41 -0.70
CA HIS A 82 -24.98 -10.74 -1.07
C HIS A 82 -25.07 -10.94 -2.59
N GLN A 83 -25.55 -9.93 -3.33
CA GLN A 83 -25.56 -9.98 -4.79
C GLN A 83 -24.14 -10.06 -5.35
N PHE A 84 -23.21 -9.24 -4.84
CA PHE A 84 -21.84 -9.26 -5.27
C PHE A 84 -21.16 -10.62 -5.06
N ILE A 85 -21.37 -11.26 -3.90
CA ILE A 85 -20.80 -12.60 -3.62
C ILE A 85 -21.31 -13.64 -4.63
N LYS A 86 -22.59 -13.55 -5.06
CA LYS A 86 -23.15 -14.48 -6.05
C LYS A 86 -22.51 -14.39 -7.43
N LEU A 87 -21.87 -13.28 -7.77
CA LEU A 87 -21.21 -13.06 -9.06
C LEU A 87 -19.84 -13.77 -9.16
N GLN A 88 -19.43 -14.49 -8.12
CA GLN A 88 -18.18 -15.27 -8.07
C GLN A 88 -16.92 -14.43 -8.37
N VAL A 89 -16.96 -13.13 -8.10
CA VAL A 89 -15.80 -12.27 -8.19
C VAL A 89 -14.74 -12.76 -7.21
N LYS A 90 -13.52 -12.88 -7.66
CA LYS A 90 -12.39 -13.24 -6.78
C LYS A 90 -11.90 -12.00 -6.06
N PHE A 91 -12.11 -11.95 -4.75
CA PHE A 91 -11.69 -10.82 -3.95
C PHE A 91 -11.13 -11.24 -2.60
N SER A 92 -10.38 -10.34 -1.98
CA SER A 92 -9.99 -10.41 -0.57
C SER A 92 -10.09 -9.04 0.08
N ASN A 93 -10.16 -9.03 1.41
CA ASN A 93 -10.08 -7.80 2.20
C ASN A 93 -8.79 -7.81 3.01
N ILE A 94 -8.11 -6.68 3.04
CA ILE A 94 -6.95 -6.46 3.90
C ILE A 94 -7.25 -5.31 4.86
N TYR A 95 -6.94 -5.51 6.13
CA TYR A 95 -6.97 -4.48 7.15
C TYR A 95 -5.53 -4.11 7.49
N LEU A 96 -5.19 -2.85 7.34
CA LEU A 96 -3.86 -2.31 7.60
C LEU A 96 -3.97 -1.17 8.59
N SER A 97 -3.19 -1.26 9.68
CA SER A 97 -2.98 -0.12 10.57
C SER A 97 -1.84 0.71 9.99
N VAL A 98 -2.14 1.87 9.45
CA VAL A 98 -1.17 2.80 8.85
C VAL A 98 -0.92 3.97 9.80
N PRO A 99 0.28 4.57 9.80
CA PRO A 99 0.53 5.77 10.56
C PRO A 99 -0.46 6.87 10.17
N PHE A 100 -1.11 7.45 11.18
CA PHE A 100 -2.01 8.58 10.98
C PHE A 100 -1.20 9.80 10.55
N HIS A 101 -1.62 10.48 9.51
CA HIS A 101 -0.93 11.66 9.01
C HIS A 101 -1.87 12.85 8.88
N ILE A 102 -1.60 13.87 9.68
CA ILE A 102 -2.23 15.19 9.53
C ILE A 102 -1.19 16.11 8.91
N ASP A 103 -1.51 16.70 7.76
CA ASP A 103 -0.66 17.71 7.16
C ASP A 103 -0.69 18.99 8.01
N THR A 104 0.44 19.32 8.61
CA THR A 104 0.61 20.52 9.42
C THR A 104 1.10 21.72 8.60
N SER A 105 1.51 21.53 7.35
CA SER A 105 2.04 22.57 6.47
C SER A 105 1.04 23.69 6.20
N VAL A 106 -0.26 23.37 6.27
CA VAL A 106 -1.35 24.35 6.16
C VAL A 106 -1.20 25.50 7.17
N TYR A 107 -0.54 25.26 8.30
CA TYR A 107 -0.32 26.28 9.33
C TYR A 107 0.95 27.10 9.15
N ASP A 108 1.87 26.67 8.28
CA ASP A 108 3.18 27.32 8.10
C ASP A 108 3.08 28.69 7.42
N GLY A 109 2.06 28.88 6.57
CA GLY A 109 1.83 30.15 5.85
C GLY A 109 1.03 31.20 6.61
N TYR A 110 0.53 30.92 7.80
CA TYR A 110 -0.28 31.87 8.58
C TYR A 110 0.57 32.64 9.60
N GLU A 111 0.89 33.92 9.27
CA GLU A 111 1.42 34.85 10.26
C GLU A 111 0.29 35.30 11.19
N VAL A 112 0.46 35.11 12.49
CA VAL A 112 -0.52 35.51 13.50
C VAL A 112 0.05 36.66 14.29
N ALA A 113 -0.51 37.84 14.10
CA ALA A 113 -0.07 39.05 14.78
C ALA A 113 -0.33 39.06 16.32
N ASN A 114 -1.28 38.23 16.78
CA ASN A 114 -1.63 38.14 18.19
C ASN A 114 -0.87 37.03 18.90
N ILE A 115 -0.11 37.35 19.94
CA ILE A 115 0.74 36.42 20.69
C ILE A 115 -0.07 35.26 21.32
N ASN A 116 -1.32 35.49 21.73
CA ASN A 116 -2.15 34.43 22.29
C ASN A 116 -2.62 33.46 21.21
N LEU A 117 -2.94 33.96 20.00
CA LEU A 117 -3.30 33.13 18.87
C LEU A 117 -2.09 32.34 18.37
N GLN A 118 -0.89 32.90 18.42
CA GLN A 118 0.34 32.20 18.08
C GLN A 118 0.58 31.03 19.03
N LYS A 119 0.42 31.21 20.34
CA LYS A 119 0.52 30.13 21.33
C LYS A 119 -0.51 28.99 21.05
N ILE A 120 -1.74 29.37 20.71
CA ILE A 120 -2.77 28.39 20.36
C ILE A 120 -2.40 27.61 19.09
N LYS A 121 -1.85 28.30 18.09
CA LYS A 121 -1.32 27.67 16.86
C LYS A 121 -0.24 26.65 17.19
N GLU A 122 0.77 27.03 17.97
CA GLU A 122 1.87 26.15 18.39
C GLU A 122 1.37 24.91 19.15
N ILE A 123 0.45 25.11 20.10
CA ILE A 123 -0.16 24.00 20.85
C ILE A 123 -0.92 23.04 19.91
N LYS A 124 -1.65 23.57 18.92
CA LYS A 124 -2.37 22.75 17.94
C LYS A 124 -1.41 21.96 17.06
N ILE A 125 -0.36 22.61 16.53
CA ILE A 125 0.66 21.94 15.70
C ILE A 125 1.32 20.82 16.51
N LYS A 126 1.76 21.10 17.73
CA LYS A 126 2.37 20.09 18.61
C LYS A 126 1.43 18.90 18.84
N LYS A 127 0.15 19.17 19.14
CA LYS A 127 -0.84 18.11 19.34
C LYS A 127 -1.05 17.26 18.07
N MET A 128 -1.02 17.88 16.89
CA MET A 128 -1.10 17.15 15.60
C MET A 128 0.14 16.31 15.34
N GLN A 129 1.33 16.84 15.66
CA GLN A 129 2.58 16.08 15.57
C GLN A 129 2.59 14.89 16.53
N ASP A 130 2.10 15.07 17.78
CA ASP A 130 1.96 13.97 18.74
C ASP A 130 0.97 12.91 18.26
N LEU A 131 -0.13 13.31 17.59
CA LEU A 131 -1.07 12.38 16.96
C LEU A 131 -0.43 11.62 15.80
N ASN A 132 0.30 12.31 14.92
CA ASN A 132 1.01 11.68 13.80
C ASN A 132 2.06 10.68 14.28
N ALA A 133 2.70 10.92 15.43
CA ALA A 133 3.71 10.04 15.98
C ALA A 133 3.14 8.78 16.66
N ASN A 134 1.94 8.88 17.25
CA ASN A 134 1.43 7.86 18.16
C ASN A 134 0.12 7.20 17.72
N LYS A 135 -0.57 7.76 16.71
CA LYS A 135 -1.86 7.24 16.27
C LYS A 135 -1.72 6.44 14.99
N LEU A 136 -2.29 5.25 14.99
CA LEU A 136 -2.51 4.46 13.79
C LEU A 136 -3.94 4.67 13.29
N ASP A 137 -4.09 4.65 11.98
CA ASP A 137 -5.38 4.69 11.29
C ASP A 137 -5.62 3.32 10.66
N ASP A 138 -6.72 2.69 11.04
CA ASP A 138 -7.07 1.38 10.52
C ASP A 138 -7.81 1.54 9.20
N LYS A 139 -7.18 1.11 8.13
CA LYS A 139 -7.72 1.16 6.77
C LYS A 139 -8.09 -0.23 6.29
N CYS A 140 -9.22 -0.31 5.62
CA CYS A 140 -9.69 -1.52 4.96
C CYS A 140 -9.52 -1.35 3.44
N TYR A 141 -8.99 -2.37 2.80
CA TYR A 141 -8.87 -2.41 1.34
C TYR A 141 -9.55 -3.64 0.78
N LEU A 142 -10.36 -3.45 -0.25
CA LEU A 142 -10.91 -4.51 -1.08
C LEU A 142 -9.96 -4.75 -2.25
N ILE A 143 -9.56 -6.00 -2.45
CA ILE A 143 -8.64 -6.40 -3.52
C ILE A 143 -9.38 -7.35 -4.44
N ILE A 144 -9.36 -7.06 -5.73
CA ILE A 144 -9.98 -7.88 -6.78
C ILE A 144 -8.89 -8.51 -7.62
N TYR A 145 -9.08 -9.77 -7.97
CA TYR A 145 -8.15 -10.56 -8.77
C TYR A 145 -8.81 -11.03 -10.05
N ALA A 146 -8.21 -10.76 -11.20
CA ALA A 146 -8.64 -11.24 -12.50
C ALA A 146 -7.49 -11.86 -13.28
N LYS A 147 -7.78 -12.82 -14.16
CA LYS A 147 -6.76 -13.44 -15.00
C LYS A 147 -6.48 -12.65 -16.26
N THR A 148 -7.49 -11.97 -16.79
CA THR A 148 -7.39 -11.15 -18.02
C THR A 148 -7.90 -9.73 -17.77
N LYS A 149 -7.60 -8.84 -18.71
CA LYS A 149 -8.07 -7.46 -18.65
C LYS A 149 -9.59 -7.39 -18.75
N GLU A 150 -10.18 -8.17 -19.63
CA GLU A 150 -11.63 -8.22 -19.84
C GLU A 150 -12.36 -8.73 -18.59
N GLU A 151 -11.80 -9.73 -17.91
CA GLU A 151 -12.32 -10.23 -16.62
C GLU A 151 -12.22 -9.12 -15.56
N MET A 152 -11.15 -8.33 -15.53
CA MET A 152 -10.99 -7.21 -14.61
C MET A 152 -12.02 -6.12 -14.88
N GLU A 153 -12.22 -5.73 -16.14
CA GLU A 153 -13.24 -4.74 -16.55
C GLU A 153 -14.64 -5.19 -16.13
N GLN A 154 -14.95 -6.47 -16.31
CA GLN A 154 -16.24 -7.05 -15.86
C GLN A 154 -16.37 -6.99 -14.34
N TYR A 155 -15.32 -7.29 -13.58
CA TYR A 155 -15.33 -7.24 -12.12
C TYR A 155 -15.45 -5.81 -11.59
N ILE A 156 -14.82 -4.83 -12.24
CA ILE A 156 -14.99 -3.41 -11.96
C ILE A 156 -16.45 -3.00 -12.13
N TYR A 157 -17.05 -3.37 -13.26
CA TYR A 157 -18.47 -3.11 -13.51
C TYR A 157 -19.37 -3.70 -12.41
N TYR A 158 -19.07 -4.91 -11.93
CA TYR A 158 -19.83 -5.52 -10.84
C TYR A 158 -19.65 -4.79 -9.50
N VAL A 159 -18.44 -4.34 -9.20
CA VAL A 159 -18.16 -3.51 -8.00
C VAL A 159 -18.94 -2.20 -8.06
N GLU A 160 -18.88 -1.50 -9.17
CA GLU A 160 -19.57 -0.22 -9.38
C GLU A 160 -21.10 -0.38 -9.31
N THR A 161 -21.62 -1.45 -9.90
CA THR A 161 -23.07 -1.69 -9.94
C THR A 161 -23.64 -2.14 -8.60
N TYR A 162 -22.93 -3.01 -7.86
CA TYR A 162 -23.49 -3.66 -6.68
C TYR A 162 -22.90 -3.15 -5.36
N LEU A 163 -21.60 -2.82 -5.30
CA LEU A 163 -20.95 -2.45 -4.04
C LEU A 163 -20.87 -0.95 -3.81
N CYS A 164 -20.59 -0.14 -4.81
CA CYS A 164 -20.36 1.31 -4.61
C CYS A 164 -21.56 2.04 -4.03
N HIS A 165 -22.77 1.52 -4.20
CA HIS A 165 -23.98 2.08 -3.59
C HIS A 165 -24.13 1.74 -2.10
N ALA A 166 -23.48 0.68 -1.65
CA ALA A 166 -23.58 0.21 -0.27
C ALA A 166 -22.30 0.48 0.53
N ILE A 167 -21.13 0.36 -0.12
CA ILE A 167 -19.82 0.59 0.49
C ILE A 167 -19.16 1.72 -0.28
N PRO A 168 -18.86 2.86 0.35
CA PRO A 168 -18.06 3.90 -0.29
C PRO A 168 -16.66 3.36 -0.59
N LEU A 169 -16.37 3.15 -1.86
CA LEU A 169 -15.09 2.67 -2.36
C LEU A 169 -14.35 3.81 -3.06
N ARG A 170 -13.08 3.97 -2.74
CA ARG A 170 -12.18 4.91 -3.41
C ARG A 170 -11.15 4.14 -4.21
N GLU A 171 -11.01 4.47 -5.47
CA GLU A 171 -9.91 3.98 -6.29
C GLU A 171 -8.58 4.51 -5.78
N LEU A 172 -7.54 3.67 -5.89
CA LEU A 172 -6.18 4.04 -5.55
C LEU A 172 -5.40 4.40 -6.81
N SER A 173 -4.59 5.45 -6.72
CA SER A 173 -3.58 5.75 -7.73
C SER A 173 -2.50 4.66 -7.77
N GLU A 174 -1.67 4.66 -8.83
CA GLU A 174 -0.54 3.74 -8.95
C GLU A 174 0.35 3.76 -7.69
N VAL A 175 0.74 4.96 -7.25
CA VAL A 175 1.63 5.14 -6.09
C VAL A 175 0.99 4.63 -4.80
N GLU A 176 -0.29 4.93 -4.57
CA GLU A 176 -1.03 4.44 -3.41
C GLU A 176 -1.17 2.91 -3.44
N THR A 177 -1.49 2.34 -4.59
CA THR A 177 -1.60 0.89 -4.79
C THR A 177 -0.28 0.19 -4.46
N LEU A 178 0.84 0.67 -5.01
CA LEU A 178 2.17 0.12 -4.73
C LEU A 178 2.54 0.26 -3.25
N ASN A 179 2.19 1.37 -2.60
CA ASN A 179 2.40 1.55 -1.18
C ASN A 179 1.59 0.53 -0.34
N VAL A 180 0.31 0.33 -0.66
CA VAL A 180 -0.54 -0.66 0.03
C VAL A 180 0.01 -2.07 -0.16
N MET A 181 0.43 -2.43 -1.37
CA MET A 181 1.08 -3.70 -1.65
C MET A 181 2.35 -3.86 -0.82
N GLN A 182 3.22 -2.86 -0.82
CA GLN A 182 4.48 -2.89 -0.07
C GLN A 182 4.25 -3.11 1.43
N ILE A 183 3.28 -2.40 2.01
CA ILE A 183 2.93 -2.53 3.43
C ILE A 183 2.35 -3.91 3.72
N SER A 184 1.49 -4.44 2.86
CA SER A 184 0.85 -5.75 3.05
C SER A 184 1.85 -6.91 3.01
N TYR A 185 2.94 -6.78 2.24
CA TYR A 185 4.00 -7.81 2.17
C TYR A 185 5.10 -7.61 3.23
N ASN A 186 5.30 -6.39 3.70
CA ASN A 186 6.31 -6.09 4.70
C ASN A 186 5.82 -5.05 5.72
N PRO A 187 5.07 -5.48 6.74
CA PRO A 187 4.53 -4.58 7.76
C PRO A 187 5.60 -3.83 8.57
N TYR A 188 6.84 -4.33 8.64
CA TYR A 188 7.95 -3.64 9.32
C TYR A 188 8.40 -2.35 8.62
N LEU A 189 7.98 -2.10 7.38
CA LEU A 189 8.24 -0.82 6.71
C LEU A 189 7.47 0.35 7.35
N LEU A 190 6.41 0.07 8.11
CA LEU A 190 5.66 1.07 8.86
C LEU A 190 6.48 1.64 10.03
N GLU A 191 7.28 0.81 10.72
CA GLU A 191 8.10 1.23 11.85
C GLU A 191 9.23 2.19 11.44
N LYS A 192 9.78 2.05 10.22
CA LYS A 192 10.86 2.91 9.72
C LYS A 192 10.40 4.28 9.24
N ARG A 193 9.14 4.48 8.88
CA ARG A 193 8.61 5.78 8.42
C ARG A 193 8.17 6.72 9.55
N GLY A 194 7.99 6.21 10.76
CA GLY A 194 7.68 7.00 11.96
C GLY A 194 8.90 7.64 12.64
N GLY A 195 10.08 7.53 12.09
CA GLY A 195 11.36 7.97 12.66
C GLY A 195 12.03 9.11 11.86
N TYR A 196 11.28 10.15 11.47
CA TYR A 196 11.84 11.42 10.99
C TYR A 196 11.27 12.59 11.76
#